data_c5ef7f3d53ba75f43bf23c8c74424a45
#
_entry.id   c5ef7f3d53ba75f43bf23c8c74424a45
#
_cell.length_a   1.000
_cell.length_b   1.000
_cell.length_c   1.000
_cell.angle_alpha   90.00
_cell.angle_beta   90.00
_cell.angle_gamma   90.00
#
_symmetry.space_group_name_H-M   'P 1'
#
loop_
_entity.id
_entity.type
_entity.pdbx_description
1 polymer ?
#
loop_
_entity_poly.entity_id
_entity_poly.type
_entity_poly.pdbx_seq_one_letter_code
_entity_poly.pdbx_strand_id
1 'polypeptide(L)'
;MSEGTLVVNAPAKINLYLGVHAERDARGYHRVDSLMAAVDLADTVSIEPSDGLTVETIPATDAPMEKNTAYRAAVAMGEHCGREPHFKITIDKRIPLCAGLGGPSTDAAAVILALASIWGIDAADPALDEIARSIGADVPFFLHQSPSFYEGGGDVFVEGYDALVGKPVVLIKPREARVSTPEAYRAFDEQNPAAQDPAPIRAALAQGDDKEAISLIHNNLAIVSAQLEPRIAEVLTWMRAQEGVLAADVCGSGACSFCVCANVEDAERIAWEARANGDWWVCETSLVSKTCSIRPS
;
A
#
# COMPACT_ATOMS: atom_id res chain seq x y z
N MET A 1 -21.15 -17.51 19.33
CA MET A 1 -19.99 -17.11 18.54
C MET A 1 -18.86 -16.97 19.52
N SER A 2 -17.73 -17.62 19.29
CA SER A 2 -16.62 -17.70 20.24
C SER A 2 -16.10 -16.31 20.61
N GLU A 3 -15.95 -16.08 21.90
CA GLU A 3 -15.32 -14.90 22.52
C GLU A 3 -13.81 -14.87 22.25
N GLY A 4 -13.39 -14.95 20.98
CA GLY A 4 -11.98 -15.03 20.60
C GLY A 4 -11.52 -13.78 19.87
N THR A 5 -10.25 -13.42 20.07
CA THR A 5 -9.55 -12.39 19.31
C THR A 5 -9.50 -12.79 17.83
N LEU A 6 -9.98 -11.90 16.95
CA LEU A 6 -9.81 -12.08 15.51
C LEU A 6 -8.52 -11.36 15.06
N VAL A 7 -7.69 -12.07 14.28
CA VAL A 7 -6.40 -11.54 13.83
C VAL A 7 -6.38 -11.44 12.31
N VAL A 8 -6.01 -10.27 11.78
CA VAL A 8 -5.91 -9.99 10.35
C VAL A 8 -4.48 -9.65 9.99
N ASN A 9 -3.99 -10.27 8.91
CA ASN A 9 -2.75 -9.88 8.27
C ASN A 9 -3.02 -8.70 7.33
N ALA A 10 -2.30 -7.60 7.50
CA ALA A 10 -2.49 -6.33 6.80
C ALA A 10 -1.22 -5.99 5.98
N PRO A 11 -1.08 -6.49 4.74
CA PRO A 11 0.15 -6.34 3.95
C PRO A 11 0.36 -4.92 3.46
N ALA A 12 1.61 -4.55 3.21
CA ALA A 12 1.97 -3.33 2.50
C ALA A 12 1.67 -3.44 1.00
N LYS A 13 1.69 -2.31 0.31
CA LYS A 13 1.59 -2.24 -1.17
C LYS A 13 2.77 -1.49 -1.76
N ILE A 14 3.06 -1.76 -3.01
CA ILE A 14 3.85 -0.92 -3.90
C ILE A 14 3.01 -0.53 -5.12
N ASN A 15 3.40 0.55 -5.83
CA ASN A 15 2.80 0.91 -7.10
C ASN A 15 3.74 0.44 -8.21
N LEU A 16 3.36 -0.59 -8.95
CA LEU A 16 4.08 -1.02 -10.16
C LEU A 16 3.87 -0.04 -11.31
N TYR A 17 2.74 0.66 -11.30
CA TYR A 17 2.48 1.79 -12.16
C TYR A 17 1.73 2.86 -11.36
N LEU A 18 2.14 4.12 -11.51
CA LEU A 18 1.44 5.28 -10.98
C LEU A 18 1.53 6.43 -11.98
N GLY A 19 0.41 6.69 -12.65
CA GLY A 19 0.21 7.82 -13.54
C GLY A 19 -0.72 8.84 -12.90
N VAL A 20 -0.17 9.95 -12.40
CA VAL A 20 -0.94 11.08 -11.89
C VAL A 20 -1.18 12.06 -13.04
N HIS A 21 -2.41 12.55 -13.17
CA HIS A 21 -2.84 13.50 -14.20
C HIS A 21 -3.22 14.84 -13.59
N ALA A 22 -3.18 15.90 -14.41
CA ALA A 22 -3.55 17.24 -13.96
C ALA A 22 -5.06 17.40 -13.68
N GLU A 23 -5.88 16.58 -14.36
CA GLU A 23 -7.33 16.59 -14.18
C GLU A 23 -7.70 16.15 -12.76
N ARG A 24 -8.74 16.80 -12.21
CA ARG A 24 -9.25 16.50 -10.87
C ARG A 24 -10.72 16.10 -10.92
N ASP A 25 -11.08 15.20 -10.02
CA ASP A 25 -12.48 14.82 -9.80
C ASP A 25 -13.24 15.87 -8.97
N ALA A 26 -14.56 15.65 -8.77
CA ALA A 26 -15.41 16.55 -8.00
C ALA A 26 -15.02 16.67 -6.51
N ARG A 27 -14.22 15.72 -5.99
CA ARG A 27 -13.68 15.73 -4.62
C ARG A 27 -12.37 16.54 -4.53
N GLY A 28 -11.81 16.95 -5.69
CA GLY A 28 -10.53 17.65 -5.78
C GLY A 28 -9.31 16.70 -5.86
N TYR A 29 -9.51 15.38 -5.94
CA TYR A 29 -8.43 14.43 -6.18
C TYR A 29 -7.98 14.45 -7.63
N HIS A 30 -6.67 14.35 -7.87
CA HIS A 30 -6.15 14.11 -9.20
C HIS A 30 -6.70 12.81 -9.77
N ARG A 31 -6.93 12.77 -11.09
CA ARG A 31 -7.13 11.52 -11.78
C ARG A 31 -5.83 10.72 -11.71
N VAL A 32 -5.95 9.46 -11.31
CA VAL A 32 -4.83 8.55 -11.10
C VAL A 32 -5.12 7.23 -11.80
N ASP A 33 -4.18 6.76 -12.59
CA ASP A 33 -4.11 5.40 -13.09
C ASP A 33 -3.06 4.65 -12.25
N SER A 34 -3.44 3.62 -11.52
CA SER A 34 -2.55 2.94 -10.58
C SER A 34 -2.63 1.42 -10.68
N LEU A 35 -1.49 0.78 -10.92
CA LEU A 35 -1.33 -0.66 -10.72
C LEU A 35 -0.65 -0.89 -9.38
N MET A 36 -1.39 -1.42 -8.43
CA MET A 36 -0.89 -1.73 -7.09
C MET A 36 -0.65 -3.24 -6.93
N ALA A 37 0.38 -3.57 -6.17
CA ALA A 37 0.69 -4.93 -5.78
C ALA A 37 1.00 -5.01 -4.28
N ALA A 38 0.42 -5.99 -3.58
CA ALA A 38 0.73 -6.29 -2.20
C ALA A 38 2.07 -7.01 -2.09
N VAL A 39 2.78 -6.77 -0.97
CA VAL A 39 4.04 -7.44 -0.64
C VAL A 39 3.93 -8.14 0.71
N ASP A 40 4.78 -9.14 0.96
CA ASP A 40 4.79 -9.97 2.18
C ASP A 40 5.38 -9.26 3.42
N LEU A 41 5.42 -7.94 3.41
CA LEU A 41 5.63 -7.12 4.60
C LEU A 41 4.27 -6.69 5.13
N ALA A 42 3.91 -7.04 6.36
CA ALA A 42 2.56 -6.79 6.86
C ALA A 42 2.54 -6.33 8.31
N ASP A 43 1.60 -5.45 8.62
CA ASP A 43 1.14 -5.19 9.97
C ASP A 43 0.22 -6.32 10.44
N THR A 44 0.01 -6.43 11.74
CA THR A 44 -0.95 -7.38 12.31
C THR A 44 -2.01 -6.60 13.07
N VAL A 45 -3.28 -6.78 12.68
CA VAL A 45 -4.43 -6.14 13.32
C VAL A 45 -5.19 -7.19 14.13
N SER A 46 -5.28 -7.00 15.44
CA SER A 46 -6.03 -7.85 16.36
C SER A 46 -7.26 -7.11 16.86
N ILE A 47 -8.42 -7.77 16.83
CA ILE A 47 -9.70 -7.21 17.26
C ILE A 47 -10.33 -8.12 18.30
N GLU A 48 -10.62 -7.56 19.44
CA GLU A 48 -11.24 -8.27 20.57
C GLU A 48 -12.44 -7.49 21.12
N PRO A 49 -13.49 -8.15 21.65
CA PRO A 49 -14.62 -7.49 22.29
C PRO A 49 -14.18 -6.59 23.46
N SER A 50 -14.82 -5.42 23.60
CA SER A 50 -14.54 -4.44 24.66
C SER A 50 -15.80 -3.66 25.01
N ASP A 51 -15.78 -2.85 26.09
CA ASP A 51 -16.93 -2.00 26.48
C ASP A 51 -17.11 -0.76 25.61
N GLY A 52 -16.15 -0.47 24.70
CA GLY A 52 -16.17 0.65 23.76
C GLY A 52 -15.13 0.47 22.67
N LEU A 53 -15.03 1.46 21.78
CA LEU A 53 -14.02 1.44 20.69
C LEU A 53 -12.72 2.07 21.16
N THR A 54 -11.64 1.29 21.12
CA THR A 54 -10.27 1.77 21.33
C THR A 54 -9.34 1.24 20.24
N VAL A 55 -8.33 2.04 19.86
CA VAL A 55 -7.29 1.66 18.90
C VAL A 55 -5.93 1.96 19.49
N GLU A 56 -5.08 0.95 19.57
CA GLU A 56 -3.71 1.04 20.04
C GLU A 56 -2.75 0.61 18.95
N THR A 57 -1.60 1.27 18.82
CA THR A 57 -0.53 0.88 17.90
C THR A 57 0.72 0.48 18.67
N ILE A 58 1.44 -0.51 18.19
CA ILE A 58 2.71 -0.98 18.74
C ILE A 58 3.78 -0.92 17.64
N PRO A 59 4.78 -0.03 17.72
CA PRO A 59 4.95 1.00 18.77
C PRO A 59 3.85 2.07 18.75
N ALA A 60 3.63 2.71 19.89
CA ALA A 60 2.64 3.79 20.00
C ALA A 60 2.98 4.95 19.05
N THR A 61 1.94 5.58 18.50
CA THR A 61 2.04 6.79 17.67
C THR A 61 1.44 7.99 18.42
N ASP A 62 1.95 9.19 18.14
CA ASP A 62 1.47 10.44 18.76
C ASP A 62 0.15 10.96 18.15
N ALA A 63 -0.39 10.26 17.13
CA ALA A 63 -1.62 10.69 16.47
C ALA A 63 -2.85 10.47 17.39
N PRO A 64 -3.79 11.45 17.46
CA PRO A 64 -5.06 11.26 18.12
C PRO A 64 -5.78 10.03 17.58
N MET A 65 -6.41 9.24 18.46
CA MET A 65 -7.10 8.00 18.10
C MET A 65 -8.15 8.21 16.99
N GLU A 66 -8.90 9.31 17.05
CA GLU A 66 -9.94 9.64 16.08
C GLU A 66 -9.41 9.95 14.67
N LYS A 67 -8.12 10.26 14.55
CA LYS A 67 -7.42 10.43 13.27
C LYS A 67 -6.85 9.12 12.71
N ASN A 68 -6.81 8.08 13.51
CA ASN A 68 -6.36 6.77 13.06
C ASN A 68 -7.36 6.19 12.05
N THR A 69 -6.88 5.73 10.90
CA THR A 69 -7.72 5.18 9.82
C THR A 69 -8.46 3.92 10.24
N ALA A 70 -7.88 3.09 11.10
CA ALA A 70 -8.53 1.91 11.67
C ALA A 70 -9.71 2.29 12.60
N TYR A 71 -9.56 3.35 13.41
CA TYR A 71 -10.66 3.89 14.21
C TYR A 71 -11.79 4.40 13.31
N ARG A 72 -11.46 5.21 12.29
CA ARG A 72 -12.44 5.73 11.34
C ARG A 72 -13.16 4.62 10.59
N ALA A 73 -12.44 3.55 10.22
CA ALA A 73 -13.02 2.39 9.58
C ALA A 73 -14.03 1.67 10.49
N ALA A 74 -13.69 1.49 11.76
CA ALA A 74 -14.61 0.87 12.72
C ALA A 74 -15.88 1.71 12.94
N VAL A 75 -15.75 3.03 13.04
CA VAL A 75 -16.90 3.96 13.14
C VAL A 75 -17.77 3.89 11.90
N ALA A 76 -17.19 4.00 10.69
CA ALA A 76 -17.94 3.96 9.44
C ALA A 76 -18.68 2.62 9.23
N MET A 77 -18.04 1.50 9.58
CA MET A 77 -18.68 0.19 9.58
C MET A 77 -19.87 0.14 10.58
N GLY A 78 -19.70 0.71 11.76
CA GLY A 78 -20.75 0.81 12.78
C GLY A 78 -21.93 1.64 12.30
N GLU A 79 -21.70 2.80 11.70
CA GLU A 79 -22.73 3.67 11.13
C GLU A 79 -23.52 2.97 10.02
N HIS A 80 -22.79 2.30 9.09
CA HIS A 80 -23.42 1.55 8.00
C HIS A 80 -24.32 0.41 8.52
N CYS A 81 -23.89 -0.30 9.57
CA CYS A 81 -24.61 -1.46 10.10
C CYS A 81 -25.64 -1.10 11.19
N GLY A 82 -25.71 0.16 11.61
CA GLY A 82 -26.54 0.58 12.75
C GLY A 82 -26.11 -0.09 14.06
N ARG A 83 -24.82 -0.32 14.25
CA ARG A 83 -24.21 -0.99 15.41
C ARG A 83 -23.10 -0.14 15.99
N GLU A 84 -23.00 -0.05 17.31
CA GLU A 84 -21.84 0.55 17.95
C GLU A 84 -20.68 -0.45 17.96
N PRO A 85 -19.47 -0.04 17.51
CA PRO A 85 -18.31 -0.93 17.53
C PRO A 85 -17.71 -1.00 18.95
N HIS A 86 -18.06 -2.02 19.70
CA HIS A 86 -17.51 -2.32 21.02
C HIS A 86 -16.31 -3.26 20.91
N PHE A 87 -15.14 -2.69 20.48
CA PHE A 87 -13.93 -3.46 20.24
C PHE A 87 -12.68 -2.73 20.71
N LYS A 88 -11.71 -3.50 21.19
CA LYS A 88 -10.32 -3.08 21.29
C LYS A 88 -9.59 -3.57 20.04
N ILE A 89 -8.98 -2.63 19.30
CA ILE A 89 -8.18 -2.88 18.11
C ILE A 89 -6.72 -2.63 18.47
N THR A 90 -5.86 -3.63 18.29
CA THR A 90 -4.42 -3.51 18.49
C THR A 90 -3.70 -3.74 17.16
N ILE A 91 -2.83 -2.80 16.78
CA ILE A 91 -2.08 -2.84 15.52
C ILE A 91 -0.59 -2.98 15.82
N ASP A 92 0.00 -4.14 15.52
CA ASP A 92 1.46 -4.37 15.57
C ASP A 92 2.06 -3.86 14.25
N LYS A 93 2.74 -2.70 14.32
CA LYS A 93 3.26 -1.98 13.15
C LYS A 93 4.63 -2.49 12.74
N ARG A 94 4.73 -3.01 11.54
CA ARG A 94 5.97 -3.40 10.84
C ARG A 94 6.21 -2.56 9.60
N ILE A 95 5.15 -2.05 8.98
CA ILE A 95 5.23 -1.17 7.83
C ILE A 95 5.72 0.21 8.31
N PRO A 96 6.85 0.73 7.77
CA PRO A 96 7.39 2.01 8.21
C PRO A 96 6.45 3.17 7.86
N LEU A 97 6.38 4.15 8.75
CA LEU A 97 5.59 5.36 8.56
C LEU A 97 6.15 6.23 7.44
N CYS A 98 5.30 6.99 6.76
CA CYS A 98 5.66 7.93 5.68
C CYS A 98 6.52 7.29 4.61
N ALA A 99 6.18 6.07 4.19
CA ALA A 99 6.93 5.27 3.25
C ALA A 99 6.27 5.13 1.86
N GLY A 100 5.01 5.55 1.70
CA GLY A 100 4.24 5.29 0.47
C GLY A 100 3.75 3.84 0.33
N LEU A 101 3.89 3.04 1.39
CA LEU A 101 3.60 1.60 1.43
C LEU A 101 2.14 1.26 1.85
N GLY A 102 1.28 2.25 2.05
CA GLY A 102 -0.14 2.05 2.34
C GLY A 102 -0.47 1.56 3.76
N GLY A 103 0.47 1.65 4.74
CA GLY A 103 0.27 1.12 6.10
C GLY A 103 -1.05 1.54 6.76
N PRO A 104 -1.39 2.83 6.89
CA PRO A 104 -2.67 3.25 7.48
C PRO A 104 -3.88 2.76 6.70
N SER A 105 -3.77 2.57 5.38
CA SER A 105 -4.87 2.12 4.53
C SER A 105 -5.11 0.61 4.66
N THR A 106 -4.05 -0.18 4.77
CA THR A 106 -4.18 -1.63 5.02
C THR A 106 -4.72 -1.91 6.41
N ASP A 107 -4.35 -1.12 7.43
CA ASP A 107 -4.91 -1.23 8.79
C ASP A 107 -6.42 -0.99 8.78
N ALA A 108 -6.88 0.03 8.06
CA ALA A 108 -8.30 0.33 7.90
C ALA A 108 -9.05 -0.79 7.18
N ALA A 109 -8.51 -1.31 6.07
CA ALA A 109 -9.10 -2.43 5.34
C ALA A 109 -9.17 -3.71 6.18
N ALA A 110 -8.14 -3.97 6.99
CA ALA A 110 -8.14 -5.09 7.94
C ALA A 110 -9.29 -4.99 8.95
N VAL A 111 -9.57 -3.78 9.46
CA VAL A 111 -10.71 -3.55 10.35
C VAL A 111 -12.04 -3.74 9.62
N ILE A 112 -12.19 -3.24 8.39
CA ILE A 112 -13.39 -3.44 7.57
C ILE A 112 -13.67 -4.93 7.39
N LEU A 113 -12.68 -5.71 6.96
CA LEU A 113 -12.81 -7.16 6.76
C LEU A 113 -13.13 -7.91 8.05
N ALA A 114 -12.47 -7.55 9.15
CA ALA A 114 -12.71 -8.17 10.43
C ALA A 114 -14.14 -7.93 10.92
N LEU A 115 -14.62 -6.67 10.88
CA LEU A 115 -15.97 -6.33 11.30
C LEU A 115 -17.03 -6.92 10.36
N ALA A 116 -16.76 -6.98 9.05
CA ALA A 116 -17.62 -7.68 8.11
C ALA A 116 -17.79 -9.17 8.51
N SER A 117 -16.67 -9.84 8.81
CA SER A 117 -16.68 -11.22 9.28
C SER A 117 -17.43 -11.40 10.60
N ILE A 118 -17.16 -10.55 11.60
CA ILE A 118 -17.80 -10.59 12.93
C ILE A 118 -19.32 -10.36 12.82
N TRP A 119 -19.73 -9.46 11.94
CA TRP A 119 -21.13 -9.06 11.79
C TRP A 119 -21.89 -9.87 10.74
N GLY A 120 -21.20 -10.81 10.05
CA GLY A 120 -21.81 -11.69 9.06
C GLY A 120 -22.18 -10.98 7.76
N ILE A 121 -21.40 -9.95 7.37
CA ILE A 121 -21.53 -9.23 6.10
C ILE A 121 -20.68 -9.96 5.07
N ASP A 122 -21.22 -10.09 3.84
CA ASP A 122 -20.48 -10.67 2.74
C ASP A 122 -19.26 -9.78 2.39
N ALA A 123 -18.08 -10.39 2.31
CA ALA A 123 -16.86 -9.66 1.91
C ALA A 123 -16.95 -9.08 0.48
N ALA A 124 -17.85 -9.56 -0.35
CA ALA A 124 -18.14 -9.04 -1.69
C ALA A 124 -19.23 -7.93 -1.70
N ASP A 125 -19.72 -7.49 -0.53
CA ASP A 125 -20.71 -6.42 -0.48
C ASP A 125 -20.12 -5.10 -1.02
N PRO A 126 -20.70 -4.50 -2.07
CA PRO A 126 -20.20 -3.24 -2.64
C PRO A 126 -20.14 -2.07 -1.66
N ALA A 127 -20.94 -2.11 -0.58
CA ALA A 127 -20.91 -1.09 0.47
C ALA A 127 -19.56 -1.04 1.18
N LEU A 128 -18.82 -2.15 1.27
CA LEU A 128 -17.48 -2.18 1.85
C LEU A 128 -16.50 -1.31 1.05
N ASP A 129 -16.60 -1.31 -0.28
CA ASP A 129 -15.81 -0.42 -1.14
C ASP A 129 -16.16 1.06 -0.94
N GLU A 130 -17.43 1.38 -0.75
CA GLU A 130 -17.87 2.76 -0.48
C GLU A 130 -17.32 3.24 0.87
N ILE A 131 -17.40 2.38 1.90
CA ILE A 131 -16.79 2.66 3.21
C ILE A 131 -15.28 2.84 3.06
N ALA A 132 -14.59 1.94 2.37
CA ALA A 132 -13.15 1.99 2.14
C ALA A 132 -12.73 3.31 1.48
N ARG A 133 -13.42 3.71 0.40
CA ARG A 133 -13.18 4.99 -0.30
C ARG A 133 -13.39 6.21 0.60
N SER A 134 -14.33 6.17 1.54
CA SER A 134 -14.57 7.26 2.48
C SER A 134 -13.42 7.46 3.47
N ILE A 135 -12.63 6.43 3.72
CA ILE A 135 -11.48 6.45 4.64
C ILE A 135 -10.22 6.93 3.92
N GLY A 136 -9.96 6.42 2.71
CA GLY A 136 -8.80 6.81 1.92
C GLY A 136 -8.71 6.10 0.57
N ALA A 137 -8.02 6.70 -0.40
CA ALA A 137 -7.95 6.23 -1.78
C ALA A 137 -7.30 4.84 -1.93
N ASP A 138 -6.29 4.51 -1.11
CA ASP A 138 -5.62 3.21 -1.16
C ASP A 138 -6.38 2.10 -0.39
N VAL A 139 -7.41 2.43 0.40
CA VAL A 139 -8.10 1.43 1.25
C VAL A 139 -8.81 0.36 0.42
N PRO A 140 -9.52 0.68 -0.67
CA PRO A 140 -10.19 -0.32 -1.51
C PRO A 140 -9.24 -1.39 -2.06
N PHE A 141 -7.98 -1.04 -2.38
CA PHE A 141 -7.00 -1.99 -2.86
C PHE A 141 -6.86 -3.20 -1.93
N PHE A 142 -6.87 -2.97 -0.63
CA PHE A 142 -6.65 -4.02 0.36
C PHE A 142 -7.87 -4.92 0.62
N LEU A 143 -9.00 -4.64 -0.03
CA LEU A 143 -10.20 -5.49 -0.04
C LEU A 143 -10.27 -6.42 -1.27
N HIS A 144 -9.44 -6.18 -2.29
CA HIS A 144 -9.43 -6.91 -3.55
C HIS A 144 -8.18 -7.78 -3.72
N GLN A 145 -8.10 -8.50 -4.84
CA GLN A 145 -6.92 -9.30 -5.20
C GLN A 145 -5.72 -8.42 -5.59
N SER A 146 -4.53 -9.01 -5.58
CA SER A 146 -3.25 -8.36 -5.92
C SER A 146 -2.47 -9.23 -6.94
N PRO A 147 -1.83 -8.61 -7.96
CA PRO A 147 -1.89 -7.19 -8.35
C PRO A 147 -3.23 -6.78 -8.97
N SER A 148 -3.57 -5.49 -8.87
CA SER A 148 -4.80 -4.96 -9.48
C SER A 148 -4.68 -3.50 -9.92
N PHE A 149 -5.48 -3.13 -10.92
CA PHE A 149 -5.48 -1.82 -11.53
C PHE A 149 -6.67 -0.98 -11.07
N TYR A 150 -6.40 0.29 -10.80
CA TYR A 150 -7.33 1.28 -10.27
C TYR A 150 -7.32 2.55 -11.11
N GLU A 151 -8.48 3.19 -11.22
CA GLU A 151 -8.71 4.49 -11.85
C GLU A 151 -9.35 5.47 -10.85
N GLY A 152 -9.85 6.60 -11.36
CA GLY A 152 -10.46 7.65 -10.53
C GLY A 152 -9.42 8.42 -9.74
N GLY A 153 -9.54 8.49 -8.43
CA GLY A 153 -8.51 8.98 -7.52
C GLY A 153 -7.50 7.89 -7.08
N GLY A 154 -7.43 6.78 -7.82
CA GLY A 154 -6.70 5.57 -7.45
C GLY A 154 -7.54 4.63 -6.58
N ASP A 155 -8.86 4.86 -6.52
CA ASP A 155 -9.79 4.25 -5.57
C ASP A 155 -10.91 3.42 -6.23
N VAL A 156 -10.97 3.39 -7.57
CA VAL A 156 -11.97 2.64 -8.34
C VAL A 156 -11.31 1.40 -8.95
N PHE A 157 -11.65 0.23 -8.42
CA PHE A 157 -11.17 -1.05 -8.94
C PHE A 157 -11.62 -1.25 -10.40
N VAL A 158 -10.70 -1.68 -11.25
CA VAL A 158 -10.96 -1.96 -12.67
C VAL A 158 -10.80 -3.45 -12.96
N GLU A 159 -9.62 -4.00 -12.67
CA GLU A 159 -9.31 -5.40 -12.94
C GLU A 159 -8.15 -5.89 -12.07
N GLY A 160 -8.08 -7.20 -11.86
CA GLY A 160 -7.01 -7.85 -11.13
C GLY A 160 -6.24 -8.84 -12.03
N TYR A 161 -5.03 -9.19 -11.63
CA TYR A 161 -4.11 -10.04 -12.38
C TYR A 161 -3.53 -11.14 -11.50
N ASP A 162 -3.14 -12.26 -12.12
CA ASP A 162 -2.42 -13.36 -11.46
C ASP A 162 -0.90 -13.31 -11.72
N ALA A 163 -0.45 -12.37 -12.56
CA ALA A 163 0.94 -12.19 -12.94
C ALA A 163 1.79 -11.61 -11.80
N LEU A 164 3.11 -11.78 -11.87
CA LEU A 164 4.12 -11.23 -10.96
C LEU A 164 4.11 -11.78 -9.53
N VAL A 165 3.15 -12.59 -9.12
CA VAL A 165 3.09 -13.19 -7.78
C VAL A 165 4.34 -14.02 -7.53
N GLY A 166 4.95 -13.85 -6.34
CA GLY A 166 6.19 -14.53 -5.94
C GLY A 166 7.48 -13.84 -6.44
N LYS A 167 7.39 -12.75 -7.23
CA LYS A 167 8.60 -12.01 -7.63
C LYS A 167 9.28 -11.40 -6.42
N PRO A 168 10.60 -11.62 -6.25
CA PRO A 168 11.36 -11.03 -5.15
C PRO A 168 11.47 -9.53 -5.27
N VAL A 169 11.30 -8.83 -4.16
CA VAL A 169 11.34 -7.37 -4.06
C VAL A 169 12.23 -6.96 -2.89
N VAL A 170 13.04 -5.94 -3.07
CA VAL A 170 13.74 -5.27 -1.96
C VAL A 170 13.17 -3.86 -1.81
N LEU A 171 12.77 -3.53 -0.59
CA LEU A 171 12.32 -2.20 -0.19
C LEU A 171 13.44 -1.49 0.55
N ILE A 172 13.74 -0.25 0.16
CA ILE A 172 14.73 0.59 0.85
C ILE A 172 14.13 1.96 1.13
N LYS A 173 14.27 2.42 2.37
CA LYS A 173 13.87 3.75 2.80
C LYS A 173 15.01 4.39 3.59
N PRO A 174 15.49 5.59 3.24
CA PRO A 174 16.36 6.35 4.15
C PRO A 174 15.64 6.55 5.48
N ARG A 175 16.26 6.23 6.63
CA ARG A 175 15.58 6.10 7.93
C ARG A 175 14.75 7.30 8.31
N GLU A 176 15.31 8.50 8.21
CA GLU A 176 14.65 9.75 8.59
C GLU A 176 13.93 10.44 7.43
N ALA A 177 13.96 9.84 6.22
CA ALA A 177 13.31 10.42 5.05
C ALA A 177 11.79 10.37 5.21
N ARG A 178 11.15 11.48 4.84
CA ARG A 178 9.70 11.63 4.84
C ARG A 178 9.29 12.48 3.64
N VAL A 179 8.28 12.03 2.93
CA VAL A 179 7.60 12.85 1.93
C VAL A 179 6.14 12.94 2.33
N SER A 180 5.66 14.15 2.45
CA SER A 180 4.25 14.41 2.69
C SER A 180 3.50 14.25 1.37
N THR A 181 2.51 13.36 1.30
CA THR A 181 1.70 13.16 0.09
C THR A 181 1.08 14.47 -0.42
N PRO A 182 0.49 15.35 0.42
CA PRO A 182 0.00 16.66 -0.03
C PRO A 182 1.10 17.56 -0.61
N GLU A 183 2.33 17.49 -0.10
CA GLU A 183 3.46 18.27 -0.65
C GLU A 183 3.92 17.72 -2.01
N ALA A 184 3.98 16.40 -2.16
CA ALA A 184 4.30 15.76 -3.43
C ALA A 184 3.28 16.14 -4.52
N TYR A 185 1.98 16.13 -4.20
CA TYR A 185 0.95 16.55 -5.16
C TYR A 185 0.97 18.06 -5.48
N ARG A 186 1.33 18.93 -4.53
CA ARG A 186 1.56 20.36 -4.82
C ARG A 186 2.75 20.56 -5.75
N ALA A 187 3.86 19.89 -5.50
CA ALA A 187 5.03 19.93 -6.37
C ALA A 187 4.74 19.34 -7.76
N PHE A 188 3.87 18.31 -7.83
CA PHE A 188 3.36 17.79 -9.09
C PHE A 188 2.56 18.85 -9.87
N ASP A 189 1.66 19.58 -9.23
CA ASP A 189 0.88 20.66 -9.88
C ASP A 189 1.77 21.73 -10.53
N GLU A 190 2.90 22.04 -9.89
CA GLU A 190 3.84 23.06 -10.41
C GLU A 190 4.63 22.57 -11.64
N GLN A 191 4.92 21.28 -11.74
CA GLN A 191 5.79 20.70 -12.77
C GLN A 191 5.03 19.89 -13.82
N ASN A 192 3.90 19.29 -13.41
CA ASN A 192 3.03 18.45 -14.22
C ASN A 192 3.78 17.43 -15.09
N PRO A 193 4.62 16.55 -14.48
CA PRO A 193 5.33 15.54 -15.24
C PRO A 193 4.33 14.58 -15.91
N ALA A 194 4.54 14.31 -17.21
CA ALA A 194 3.61 13.50 -18.00
C ALA A 194 3.54 12.06 -17.46
N ALA A 195 2.32 11.53 -17.34
CA ALA A 195 2.09 10.11 -17.17
C ALA A 195 2.35 9.37 -18.50
N GLN A 196 2.80 8.12 -18.42
CA GLN A 196 2.83 7.22 -19.56
C GLN A 196 1.42 6.66 -19.83
N ASP A 197 1.24 5.96 -20.95
CA ASP A 197 0.01 5.20 -21.22
C ASP A 197 0.04 3.89 -20.38
N PRO A 198 -0.96 3.59 -19.54
CA PRO A 198 -1.02 2.33 -18.79
C PRO A 198 -1.40 1.10 -19.62
N ALA A 199 -1.90 1.27 -20.85
CA ALA A 199 -2.37 0.16 -21.66
C ALA A 199 -1.29 -0.92 -21.94
N PRO A 200 -0.02 -0.59 -22.22
CA PRO A 200 1.01 -1.61 -22.42
C PRO A 200 1.26 -2.50 -21.20
N ILE A 201 1.40 -1.93 -20.01
CA ILE A 201 1.64 -2.74 -18.79
C ILE A 201 0.43 -3.62 -18.47
N ARG A 202 -0.78 -3.12 -18.64
CA ARG A 202 -2.02 -3.89 -18.46
C ARG A 202 -2.09 -5.06 -19.44
N ALA A 203 -1.75 -4.83 -20.70
CA ALA A 203 -1.72 -5.87 -21.74
C ALA A 203 -0.68 -6.96 -21.43
N ALA A 204 0.52 -6.58 -20.99
CA ALA A 204 1.57 -7.51 -20.59
C ALA A 204 1.12 -8.41 -19.42
N LEU A 205 0.50 -7.82 -18.38
CA LEU A 205 -0.04 -8.56 -17.23
C LEU A 205 -1.16 -9.52 -17.64
N ALA A 206 -2.09 -9.09 -18.48
CA ALA A 206 -3.19 -9.93 -18.98
C ALA A 206 -2.69 -11.14 -19.81
N GLN A 207 -1.52 -11.01 -20.44
CA GLN A 207 -0.86 -12.08 -21.19
C GLN A 207 0.08 -12.93 -20.34
N GLY A 208 0.33 -12.56 -19.08
CA GLY A 208 1.31 -13.22 -18.22
C GLY A 208 2.76 -12.98 -18.62
N ASP A 209 3.02 -11.90 -19.38
CA ASP A 209 4.38 -11.49 -19.76
C ASP A 209 5.01 -10.66 -18.64
N ASP A 210 5.50 -11.37 -17.61
CA ASP A 210 6.15 -10.76 -16.44
C ASP A 210 7.32 -9.86 -16.82
N LYS A 211 8.11 -10.26 -17.84
CA LYS A 211 9.29 -9.52 -18.25
C LYS A 211 8.92 -8.16 -18.85
N GLU A 212 7.96 -8.16 -19.75
CA GLU A 212 7.46 -6.92 -20.35
C GLU A 212 6.80 -6.05 -19.29
N ALA A 213 5.95 -6.61 -18.44
CA ALA A 213 5.28 -5.86 -17.36
C ALA A 213 6.29 -5.18 -16.42
N ILE A 214 7.38 -5.87 -16.02
CA ILE A 214 8.43 -5.29 -15.18
C ILE A 214 9.16 -4.16 -15.90
N SER A 215 9.41 -4.27 -17.20
CA SER A 215 10.11 -3.24 -17.99
C SER A 215 9.30 -1.93 -18.10
N LEU A 216 7.98 -2.00 -17.89
CA LEU A 216 7.03 -0.90 -17.99
C LEU A 216 6.65 -0.29 -16.62
N ILE A 217 7.32 -0.70 -15.54
CA ILE A 217 7.14 -0.08 -14.21
C ILE A 217 7.44 1.41 -14.29
N HIS A 218 6.51 2.24 -13.78
CA HIS A 218 6.57 3.69 -13.91
C HIS A 218 5.85 4.41 -12.78
N ASN A 219 6.43 5.53 -12.32
CA ASN A 219 5.82 6.44 -11.37
C ASN A 219 6.22 7.89 -11.71
N ASN A 220 5.29 8.69 -12.30
CA ASN A 220 5.60 10.08 -12.62
C ASN A 220 5.67 10.99 -11.39
N LEU A 221 5.10 10.58 -10.25
CA LEU A 221 5.23 11.32 -8.98
C LEU A 221 6.64 11.17 -8.37
N ALA A 222 7.40 10.13 -8.75
CA ALA A 222 8.76 9.89 -8.26
C ALA A 222 9.72 11.06 -8.53
N ILE A 223 9.51 11.78 -9.65
CA ILE A 223 10.33 12.93 -10.05
C ILE A 223 10.29 14.02 -8.97
N VAL A 224 9.08 14.42 -8.57
CA VAL A 224 8.89 15.47 -7.56
C VAL A 224 9.23 14.97 -6.16
N SER A 225 8.97 13.71 -5.86
CA SER A 225 9.33 13.09 -4.58
C SER A 225 10.85 13.10 -4.34
N ALA A 226 11.63 12.79 -5.38
CA ALA A 226 13.10 12.83 -5.32
C ALA A 226 13.67 14.25 -5.22
N GLN A 227 12.93 15.27 -5.66
CA GLN A 227 13.32 16.67 -5.46
C GLN A 227 13.03 17.15 -4.04
N LEU A 228 11.90 16.72 -3.46
CA LEU A 228 11.52 17.03 -2.07
C LEU A 228 12.44 16.32 -1.06
N GLU A 229 12.87 15.10 -1.39
CA GLU A 229 13.76 14.28 -0.58
C GLU A 229 14.86 13.66 -1.45
N PRO A 230 16.00 14.34 -1.63
CA PRO A 230 17.07 13.90 -2.55
C PRO A 230 17.64 12.52 -2.25
N ARG A 231 17.58 12.05 -1.00
CA ARG A 231 18.03 10.69 -0.63
C ARG A 231 17.25 9.59 -1.35
N ILE A 232 16.04 9.88 -1.85
CA ILE A 232 15.28 8.95 -2.70
C ILE A 232 16.04 8.71 -4.01
N ALA A 233 16.57 9.77 -4.64
CA ALA A 233 17.35 9.65 -5.87
C ALA A 233 18.66 8.87 -5.66
N GLU A 234 19.30 9.02 -4.50
CA GLU A 234 20.48 8.25 -4.11
C GLU A 234 20.17 6.76 -4.04
N VAL A 235 19.07 6.39 -3.33
CA VAL A 235 18.61 5.01 -3.23
C VAL A 235 18.28 4.43 -4.60
N LEU A 236 17.49 5.13 -5.44
CA LEU A 236 17.14 4.65 -6.78
C LEU A 236 18.37 4.45 -7.67
N THR A 237 19.33 5.38 -7.62
CA THR A 237 20.59 5.27 -8.37
C THR A 237 21.37 4.04 -7.93
N TRP A 238 21.47 3.83 -6.62
CA TRP A 238 22.14 2.66 -6.07
C TRP A 238 21.44 1.35 -6.45
N MET A 239 20.10 1.28 -6.31
CA MET A 239 19.32 0.09 -6.69
C MET A 239 19.53 -0.28 -8.16
N ARG A 240 19.42 0.71 -9.06
CA ARG A 240 19.55 0.51 -10.52
C ARG A 240 20.94 0.08 -10.95
N ALA A 241 21.95 0.30 -10.13
CA ALA A 241 23.34 -0.13 -10.39
C ALA A 241 23.61 -1.58 -9.94
N GLN A 242 22.67 -2.21 -9.19
CA GLN A 242 22.87 -3.57 -8.70
C GLN A 242 22.60 -4.61 -9.81
N GLU A 243 23.49 -5.60 -9.91
CA GLU A 243 23.24 -6.77 -10.75
C GLU A 243 21.98 -7.52 -10.25
N GLY A 244 21.17 -8.04 -11.17
CA GLY A 244 19.94 -8.75 -10.83
C GLY A 244 18.72 -7.87 -10.53
N VAL A 245 18.85 -6.53 -10.54
CA VAL A 245 17.69 -5.62 -10.50
C VAL A 245 17.08 -5.51 -11.90
N LEU A 246 15.81 -5.87 -12.01
CA LEU A 246 15.03 -5.80 -13.25
C LEU A 246 14.37 -4.43 -13.45
N ALA A 247 13.87 -3.84 -12.38
CA ALA A 247 13.29 -2.49 -12.36
C ALA A 247 13.36 -1.92 -10.94
N ALA A 248 13.39 -0.58 -10.81
CA ALA A 248 13.33 0.11 -9.53
C ALA A 248 12.60 1.45 -9.66
N ASP A 249 11.69 1.73 -8.70
CA ASP A 249 10.94 2.98 -8.62
C ASP A 249 10.55 3.33 -7.17
N VAL A 250 9.84 4.43 -6.98
CA VAL A 250 9.35 4.93 -5.69
C VAL A 250 7.98 4.32 -5.37
N CYS A 251 7.77 3.96 -4.11
CA CYS A 251 6.47 3.51 -3.62
C CYS A 251 5.54 4.73 -3.43
N GLY A 252 4.53 4.88 -4.30
CA GLY A 252 3.61 6.01 -4.22
C GLY A 252 4.33 7.36 -4.25
N SER A 253 4.07 8.21 -3.25
CA SER A 253 4.79 9.49 -3.04
C SER A 253 6.13 9.34 -2.32
N GLY A 254 6.53 8.13 -1.94
CA GLY A 254 7.76 7.88 -1.18
C GLY A 254 7.54 8.02 0.35
N ALA A 255 8.62 8.03 1.15
CA ALA A 255 10.05 8.05 0.81
C ALA A 255 10.66 6.65 0.58
N CYS A 256 9.90 5.57 0.54
CA CYS A 256 10.42 4.23 0.24
C CYS A 256 10.54 4.06 -1.28
N SER A 257 11.62 3.40 -1.69
CA SER A 257 11.82 2.89 -3.05
C SER A 257 11.80 1.37 -3.03
N PHE A 258 11.48 0.76 -4.16
CA PHE A 258 11.51 -0.68 -4.33
C PHE A 258 12.32 -1.06 -5.58
N CYS A 259 12.88 -2.27 -5.57
CA CYS A 259 13.32 -2.91 -6.80
C CYS A 259 12.77 -4.33 -6.90
N VAL A 260 12.41 -4.73 -8.12
CA VAL A 260 12.07 -6.10 -8.48
C VAL A 260 13.35 -6.81 -8.88
N CYS A 261 13.64 -7.96 -8.26
CA CYS A 261 14.85 -8.73 -8.48
C CYS A 261 14.61 -9.93 -9.41
N ALA A 262 15.65 -10.38 -10.08
CA ALA A 262 15.57 -11.51 -11.03
C ALA A 262 15.25 -12.83 -10.31
N ASN A 263 15.80 -13.02 -9.12
CA ASN A 263 15.63 -14.20 -8.28
C ASN A 263 15.81 -13.86 -6.79
N VAL A 264 15.59 -14.84 -5.91
CA VAL A 264 15.68 -14.67 -4.46
C VAL A 264 17.12 -14.39 -4.02
N GLU A 265 18.10 -15.05 -4.61
CA GLU A 265 19.51 -14.91 -4.27
C GLU A 265 20.02 -13.48 -4.55
N ASP A 266 19.56 -12.87 -5.64
CA ASP A 266 19.84 -11.46 -5.93
C ASP A 266 19.19 -10.52 -4.91
N ALA A 267 17.94 -10.78 -4.52
CA ALA A 267 17.24 -9.98 -3.52
C ALA A 267 17.95 -10.06 -2.15
N GLU A 268 18.35 -11.26 -1.72
CA GLU A 268 19.12 -11.48 -0.48
C GLU A 268 20.44 -10.72 -0.49
N ARG A 269 21.21 -10.82 -1.58
CA ARG A 269 22.48 -10.11 -1.76
C ARG A 269 22.28 -8.60 -1.73
N ILE A 270 21.35 -8.07 -2.50
CA ILE A 270 21.04 -6.64 -2.58
C ILE A 270 20.59 -6.11 -1.21
N ALA A 271 19.71 -6.84 -0.52
CA ALA A 271 19.26 -6.46 0.82
C ALA A 271 20.41 -6.47 1.84
N TRP A 272 21.32 -7.45 1.76
CA TRP A 272 22.49 -7.52 2.62
C TRP A 272 23.46 -6.33 2.37
N GLU A 273 23.75 -6.02 1.13
CA GLU A 273 24.59 -4.88 0.75
C GLU A 273 23.95 -3.55 1.15
N ALA A 274 22.64 -3.40 0.94
CA ALA A 274 21.90 -2.20 1.35
C ALA A 274 21.95 -1.96 2.86
N ARG A 275 21.84 -3.03 3.69
CA ARG A 275 21.95 -2.93 5.15
C ARG A 275 23.32 -2.44 5.61
N ALA A 276 24.39 -2.66 4.85
CA ALA A 276 25.73 -2.19 5.15
C ALA A 276 25.85 -0.65 5.05
N ASN A 277 24.94 0.03 4.37
CA ASN A 277 24.89 1.49 4.30
C ASN A 277 24.62 2.14 5.67
N GLY A 278 23.91 1.46 6.59
CA GLY A 278 23.62 1.93 7.95
C GLY A 278 22.49 2.93 8.07
N ASP A 279 22.35 3.87 7.14
CA ASP A 279 21.33 4.92 7.15
C ASP A 279 20.00 4.50 6.50
N TRP A 280 19.93 3.29 5.95
CA TRP A 280 18.75 2.76 5.30
C TRP A 280 17.98 1.77 6.16
N TRP A 281 16.67 1.85 6.12
CA TRP A 281 15.78 0.75 6.48
C TRP A 281 15.62 -0.13 5.23
N VAL A 282 15.80 -1.43 5.41
CA VAL A 282 15.80 -2.41 4.30
C VAL A 282 14.91 -3.58 4.65
N CYS A 283 14.00 -3.92 3.76
CA CYS A 283 13.16 -5.11 3.86
C CYS A 283 13.21 -5.90 2.56
N GLU A 284 13.56 -7.15 2.66
CA GLU A 284 13.42 -8.17 1.63
C GLU A 284 12.03 -8.77 1.72
N THR A 285 11.35 -8.90 0.60
CA THR A 285 9.96 -9.34 0.51
C THR A 285 9.66 -9.93 -0.87
N SER A 286 8.41 -10.29 -1.13
CA SER A 286 7.94 -10.72 -2.46
C SER A 286 6.54 -10.19 -2.74
N LEU A 287 6.15 -10.16 -4.01
CA LEU A 287 4.80 -9.85 -4.41
C LEU A 287 3.85 -10.99 -4.01
N VAL A 288 2.70 -10.65 -3.43
CA VAL A 288 1.70 -11.63 -2.98
C VAL A 288 0.34 -11.42 -3.66
N SER A 289 -0.40 -12.51 -3.86
CA SER A 289 -1.72 -12.50 -4.50
C SER A 289 -2.85 -12.05 -3.55
N LYS A 290 -2.61 -12.12 -2.25
CA LYS A 290 -3.61 -11.76 -1.24
C LYS A 290 -3.29 -10.43 -0.60
N THR A 291 -4.30 -9.61 -0.49
CA THR A 291 -4.32 -8.40 0.33
C THR A 291 -4.65 -8.75 1.80
N CYS A 292 -5.45 -7.97 2.50
CA CYS A 292 -5.82 -8.30 3.87
C CYS A 292 -6.46 -9.70 3.98
N SER A 293 -6.09 -10.44 5.00
CA SER A 293 -6.61 -11.80 5.22
C SER A 293 -6.73 -12.12 6.70
N ILE A 294 -7.89 -12.70 7.07
CA ILE A 294 -8.13 -13.21 8.41
C ILE A 294 -7.28 -14.47 8.61
N ARG A 295 -6.50 -14.52 9.70
CA ARG A 295 -5.72 -15.71 10.04
C ARG A 295 -6.65 -16.82 10.51
N PRO A 296 -6.41 -18.06 10.09
CA PRO A 296 -7.14 -19.20 10.67
C PRO A 296 -6.91 -19.25 12.18
N SER A 297 -7.97 -19.52 12.93
CA SER A 297 -7.96 -19.75 14.39
C SER A 297 -7.29 -21.07 14.73
#